data_209ecd454ccc8d620f345be28419cee3
#
_entry.id   209ecd454ccc8d620f345be28419cee3
#
_cell.length_a   1.000
_cell.length_b   1.000
_cell.length_c   1.000
_cell.angle_alpha   90.00
_cell.angle_beta   90.00
_cell.angle_gamma   90.00
#
_symmetry.space_group_name_H-M   'P 1'
#
loop_
_entity.id
_entity.type
_entity.pdbx_description
1 polymer ?
#
loop_
_entity_poly.entity_id
_entity_poly.type
_entity_poly.pdbx_seq_one_letter_code
_entity_poly.pdbx_strand_id
1 'polypeptide(L)'
;MGRWTLTLQKCFVAALFWPLQPVYGNEDQTELIRMLQAQIEALAAKVERLETKHAENPHQLQTTRLATVQAPPVAVTTSEASWTDTIKLKGDFRYRHEAFDIQNHRDRHRQRLRARAQISGRVNDTVRVGFGLASGNSDPTSTNQTFTDGSSSKDVVIDLAYVQWAARDEFTLTAGKFKNPFHRAGNHGLLWDGDLNPEGIGLTYKSGTVFANALFSWVDESSSDDDSFLVGGQVGIDTDAGDGAIKLGIGYYNYLDSRGEHPFFDGHAMGNRLNADGEYLSDFELIEGFLEYGVGVGTGKLSLFADYVQNQGADDDDTGYALGTTYETSKWQLGYTYQDLEADAVLGTYTDSDFIGGGTDGEGHILHARYAITSKISLKSTLFMNDRGIDLNSEEQYKRLMLDVNFKY
;
A
#
# COMPACT_ATOMS: atom_id res chain seq x y z
N MET A 1 -23.95 7.02 32.62
CA MET A 1 -23.28 6.53 31.41
C MET A 1 -24.18 6.84 30.21
N GLY A 2 -24.18 8.04 29.66
CA GLY A 2 -25.15 8.37 28.61
C GLY A 2 -25.07 9.78 28.04
N ARG A 3 -23.88 10.40 28.03
CA ARG A 3 -23.72 11.76 27.48
C ARG A 3 -22.49 11.98 26.57
N TRP A 4 -21.65 10.98 26.35
CA TRP A 4 -20.42 11.13 25.56
C TRP A 4 -20.55 10.65 24.11
N THR A 5 -21.53 9.84 23.79
CA THR A 5 -21.73 9.28 22.43
C THR A 5 -22.32 10.27 21.43
N LEU A 6 -23.02 11.30 21.89
CA LEU A 6 -23.66 12.29 21.01
C LEU A 6 -22.74 13.45 20.59
N THR A 7 -21.64 13.67 21.31
CA THR A 7 -20.72 14.79 21.04
C THR A 7 -19.73 14.47 19.94
N LEU A 8 -19.28 13.21 19.87
CA LEU A 8 -18.35 12.76 18.80
C LEU A 8 -19.01 12.69 17.41
N GLN A 9 -20.29 12.35 17.36
CA GLN A 9 -21.04 12.30 16.10
C GLN A 9 -21.28 13.69 15.50
N LYS A 10 -21.39 14.73 16.34
CA LYS A 10 -21.59 16.12 15.89
C LYS A 10 -20.28 16.80 15.45
N CYS A 11 -19.13 16.40 15.99
CA CYS A 11 -17.83 16.97 15.56
C CYS A 11 -17.39 16.45 14.19
N PHE A 12 -17.75 15.22 13.81
CA PHE A 12 -17.34 14.64 12.53
C PHE A 12 -18.13 15.20 11.33
N VAL A 13 -19.37 15.66 11.53
CA VAL A 13 -20.20 16.25 10.48
C VAL A 13 -19.93 17.75 10.32
N ALA A 14 -19.50 18.44 11.37
CA ALA A 14 -19.23 19.88 11.33
C ALA A 14 -17.93 20.26 10.57
N ALA A 15 -16.99 19.34 10.45
CA ALA A 15 -15.75 19.59 9.71
C ALA A 15 -15.91 19.52 8.17
N LEU A 16 -17.04 19.01 7.67
CA LEU A 16 -17.33 18.91 6.23
C LEU A 16 -18.17 20.08 5.68
N PHE A 17 -18.71 20.95 6.55
CA PHE A 17 -19.54 22.09 6.15
C PHE A 17 -19.11 23.39 6.86
N TRP A 18 -17.88 23.83 6.58
CA TRP A 18 -17.52 25.23 6.85
C TRP A 18 -17.99 26.07 5.68
N PRO A 19 -18.85 27.08 5.88
CA PRO A 19 -19.28 27.92 4.78
C PRO A 19 -18.10 28.72 4.23
N LEU A 20 -17.75 28.49 2.98
CA LEU A 20 -16.87 29.35 2.20
C LEU A 20 -17.49 30.74 2.14
N GLN A 21 -16.86 31.72 2.74
CA GLN A 21 -17.21 33.13 2.56
C GLN A 21 -16.98 33.52 1.10
N PRO A 22 -17.89 34.26 0.45
CA PRO A 22 -17.72 34.65 -0.93
C PRO A 22 -16.67 35.77 -1.04
N VAL A 23 -15.58 35.48 -1.74
CA VAL A 23 -14.62 36.48 -2.20
C VAL A 23 -14.95 36.85 -3.64
N TYR A 24 -15.47 38.03 -3.82
CA TYR A 24 -15.59 38.96 -4.98
C TYR A 24 -15.26 38.46 -6.39
N GLY A 25 -16.21 38.67 -7.33
CA GLY A 25 -16.01 38.63 -8.76
C GLY A 25 -17.23 38.08 -9.53
N ASN A 26 -18.38 38.76 -9.50
CA ASN A 26 -19.65 38.24 -10.08
C ASN A 26 -19.74 38.27 -11.62
N GLU A 27 -18.81 38.91 -12.34
CA GLU A 27 -18.84 38.99 -13.80
C GLU A 27 -18.09 37.83 -14.47
N ASP A 28 -16.91 37.44 -13.97
CA ASP A 28 -16.10 36.35 -14.53
C ASP A 28 -16.76 34.97 -14.39
N GLN A 29 -17.47 34.73 -13.28
CA GLN A 29 -18.17 33.46 -13.08
C GLN A 29 -19.37 33.30 -14.01
N THR A 30 -20.06 34.37 -14.34
CA THR A 30 -21.22 34.34 -15.25
C THR A 30 -20.77 34.06 -16.68
N GLU A 31 -19.62 34.57 -17.10
CA GLU A 31 -19.03 34.31 -18.42
C GLU A 31 -18.48 32.87 -18.53
N LEU A 32 -17.85 32.38 -17.49
CA LEU A 32 -17.38 30.97 -17.41
C LEU A 32 -18.57 30.01 -17.47
N ILE A 33 -19.64 30.25 -16.76
CA ILE A 33 -20.88 29.43 -16.80
C ILE A 33 -21.47 29.47 -18.22
N ARG A 34 -21.52 30.60 -18.90
CA ARG A 34 -22.00 30.68 -20.28
C ARG A 34 -21.11 29.90 -21.24
N MET A 35 -19.80 29.97 -21.10
CA MET A 35 -18.88 29.16 -21.93
C MET A 35 -19.03 27.66 -21.68
N LEU A 36 -19.20 27.23 -20.44
CA LEU A 36 -19.44 25.82 -20.12
C LEU A 36 -20.80 25.34 -20.66
N GLN A 37 -21.85 26.16 -20.57
CA GLN A 37 -23.15 25.83 -21.17
C GLN A 37 -23.06 25.68 -22.69
N ALA A 38 -22.37 26.57 -23.37
CA ALA A 38 -22.17 26.48 -24.82
C ALA A 38 -21.36 25.24 -25.24
N GLN A 39 -20.38 24.83 -24.42
CA GLN A 39 -19.63 23.59 -24.67
C GLN A 39 -20.48 22.33 -24.44
N ILE A 40 -21.34 22.31 -23.42
CA ILE A 40 -22.27 21.21 -23.16
C ILE A 40 -23.29 21.09 -24.32
N GLU A 41 -23.85 22.20 -24.83
CA GLU A 41 -24.76 22.18 -25.98
C GLU A 41 -24.06 21.70 -27.27
N ALA A 42 -22.81 22.12 -27.49
CA ALA A 42 -22.02 21.65 -28.64
C ALA A 42 -21.68 20.15 -28.55
N LEU A 43 -21.41 19.62 -27.36
CA LEU A 43 -21.18 18.20 -27.14
C LEU A 43 -22.47 17.39 -27.30
N ALA A 44 -23.62 17.87 -26.79
CA ALA A 44 -24.91 17.24 -26.95
C ALA A 44 -25.31 17.12 -28.44
N ALA A 45 -25.13 18.21 -29.22
CA ALA A 45 -25.36 18.19 -30.66
C ALA A 45 -24.43 17.25 -31.43
N LYS A 46 -23.19 17.02 -30.93
CA LYS A 46 -22.25 16.08 -31.51
C LYS A 46 -22.61 14.62 -31.21
N VAL A 47 -23.12 14.36 -30.01
CA VAL A 47 -23.66 13.02 -29.64
C VAL A 47 -24.87 12.69 -30.49
N GLU A 48 -25.82 13.59 -30.62
CA GLU A 48 -27.05 13.41 -31.43
C GLU A 48 -26.72 13.16 -32.93
N ARG A 49 -25.68 13.84 -33.46
CA ARG A 49 -25.17 13.58 -34.82
C ARG A 49 -24.50 12.22 -34.94
N LEU A 50 -23.88 11.70 -33.94
CA LEU A 50 -23.26 10.38 -33.94
C LEU A 50 -24.32 9.29 -33.81
N GLU A 51 -25.35 9.52 -33.01
CA GLU A 51 -26.49 8.61 -32.86
C GLU A 51 -27.32 8.53 -34.15
N THR A 52 -27.59 9.65 -34.82
CA THR A 52 -28.26 9.66 -36.13
C THR A 52 -27.44 8.98 -37.23
N LYS A 53 -26.12 9.19 -37.25
CA LYS A 53 -25.24 8.47 -38.20
C LYS A 53 -25.19 6.96 -37.95
N HIS A 54 -25.35 6.55 -36.67
CA HIS A 54 -25.42 5.11 -36.31
C HIS A 54 -26.77 4.50 -36.71
N ALA A 55 -27.85 5.28 -36.64
CA ALA A 55 -29.18 4.88 -37.05
C ALA A 55 -29.37 4.86 -38.57
N GLU A 56 -28.63 5.67 -39.31
CA GLU A 56 -28.72 5.75 -40.78
C GLU A 56 -27.86 4.70 -41.53
N ASN A 57 -27.10 3.86 -40.84
CA ASN A 57 -26.28 2.81 -41.45
C ASN A 57 -26.64 1.40 -40.89
N PRO A 58 -27.86 0.90 -41.12
CA PRO A 58 -28.16 -0.50 -40.91
C PRO A 58 -27.47 -1.31 -41.97
N HIS A 59 -26.54 -2.17 -41.59
CA HIS A 59 -25.91 -3.14 -42.46
C HIS A 59 -26.95 -3.84 -43.33
N GLN A 60 -26.90 -3.62 -44.63
CA GLN A 60 -27.62 -4.42 -45.62
C GLN A 60 -27.17 -5.87 -45.52
N LEU A 61 -27.93 -6.67 -44.78
CA LEU A 61 -27.87 -8.12 -44.91
C LEU A 61 -28.58 -8.51 -46.22
N GLN A 62 -27.83 -8.69 -47.28
CA GLN A 62 -28.30 -9.34 -48.50
C GLN A 62 -28.66 -10.79 -48.16
N THR A 63 -29.96 -11.07 -48.08
CA THR A 63 -30.48 -12.42 -48.06
C THR A 63 -30.41 -13.03 -49.45
N THR A 64 -29.34 -13.76 -49.73
CA THR A 64 -29.30 -14.68 -50.89
C THR A 64 -29.88 -16.02 -50.44
N ARG A 65 -31.09 -16.34 -50.86
CA ARG A 65 -31.66 -17.69 -50.77
C ARG A 65 -30.79 -18.64 -51.60
N LEU A 66 -30.12 -19.57 -50.96
CA LEU A 66 -29.53 -20.75 -51.56
C LEU A 66 -29.99 -22.01 -50.83
N ALA A 67 -30.21 -23.01 -51.64
CA ALA A 67 -30.84 -24.29 -51.37
C ALA A 67 -30.31 -25.05 -50.14
N THR A 68 -31.25 -25.73 -49.50
CA THR A 68 -31.04 -26.67 -48.42
C THR A 68 -30.08 -27.77 -48.81
N VAL A 69 -28.83 -27.70 -48.31
CA VAL A 69 -27.93 -28.85 -48.25
C VAL A 69 -27.74 -29.14 -46.76
N GLN A 70 -28.18 -30.32 -46.32
CA GLN A 70 -27.91 -30.82 -45.00
C GLN A 70 -26.38 -30.96 -44.81
N ALA A 71 -25.77 -30.05 -44.08
CA ALA A 71 -24.42 -30.18 -43.60
C ALA A 71 -24.39 -31.02 -42.29
N PRO A 72 -23.36 -31.85 -42.08
CA PRO A 72 -23.20 -32.59 -40.82
C PRO A 72 -23.08 -31.64 -39.64
N PRO A 73 -23.39 -32.09 -38.39
CA PRO A 73 -23.36 -31.23 -37.24
C PRO A 73 -21.96 -30.65 -37.06
N VAL A 74 -21.85 -29.33 -37.25
CA VAL A 74 -20.65 -28.60 -36.92
C VAL A 74 -20.50 -28.71 -35.39
N ALA A 75 -19.41 -29.33 -34.95
CA ALA A 75 -19.02 -29.30 -33.57
C ALA A 75 -18.99 -27.85 -33.13
N VAL A 76 -19.74 -27.52 -32.08
CA VAL A 76 -19.65 -26.23 -31.40
C VAL A 76 -18.23 -26.16 -30.86
N THR A 77 -17.36 -25.47 -31.62
CA THR A 77 -16.08 -25.04 -31.09
C THR A 77 -16.42 -24.14 -29.87
N THR A 78 -16.15 -24.66 -28.70
CA THR A 78 -16.10 -23.81 -27.48
C THR A 78 -15.31 -22.57 -27.87
N SER A 79 -15.93 -21.40 -27.79
CA SER A 79 -15.23 -20.13 -28.01
C SER A 79 -14.06 -20.14 -27.04
N GLU A 80 -12.84 -20.13 -27.59
CA GLU A 80 -11.67 -19.86 -26.74
C GLU A 80 -11.98 -18.58 -25.96
N ALA A 81 -11.86 -18.65 -24.63
CA ALA A 81 -12.13 -17.52 -23.78
C ALA A 81 -11.31 -16.34 -24.30
N SER A 82 -11.98 -15.23 -24.61
CA SER A 82 -11.30 -14.06 -25.17
C SER A 82 -10.17 -13.66 -24.23
N TRP A 83 -8.99 -13.34 -24.76
CA TRP A 83 -7.86 -12.86 -23.95
C TRP A 83 -8.26 -11.68 -23.04
N THR A 84 -9.28 -10.90 -23.43
CA THR A 84 -9.87 -9.83 -22.65
C THR A 84 -10.49 -10.31 -21.34
N ASP A 85 -11.01 -11.56 -21.28
CA ASP A 85 -11.62 -12.13 -20.09
C ASP A 85 -10.59 -12.47 -19.01
N THR A 86 -9.31 -12.51 -19.38
CA THR A 86 -8.19 -12.78 -18.49
C THR A 86 -7.56 -11.53 -17.87
N ILE A 87 -7.93 -10.32 -18.36
CA ILE A 87 -7.41 -9.06 -17.89
C ILE A 87 -8.21 -8.59 -16.66
N LYS A 88 -7.50 -8.23 -15.60
CA LYS A 88 -8.06 -7.62 -14.39
C LYS A 88 -7.45 -6.23 -14.19
N LEU A 89 -8.31 -5.23 -14.07
CA LEU A 89 -7.95 -3.88 -13.66
C LEU A 89 -8.33 -3.70 -12.19
N LYS A 90 -7.41 -3.18 -11.38
CA LYS A 90 -7.62 -2.81 -9.97
C LYS A 90 -6.94 -1.48 -9.71
N GLY A 91 -7.47 -0.73 -8.76
CA GLY A 91 -6.82 0.49 -8.34
C GLY A 91 -7.43 1.07 -7.07
N ASP A 92 -6.76 2.09 -6.57
CA ASP A 92 -7.24 2.89 -5.46
C ASP A 92 -6.90 4.37 -5.68
N PHE A 93 -7.72 5.21 -5.07
CA PHE A 93 -7.46 6.62 -4.89
C PHE A 93 -7.61 6.95 -3.40
N ARG A 94 -6.67 7.73 -2.85
CA ARG A 94 -6.71 8.24 -1.48
C ARG A 94 -6.48 9.74 -1.49
N TYR A 95 -7.33 10.46 -0.79
CA TYR A 95 -7.06 11.81 -0.33
C TYR A 95 -6.71 11.75 1.16
N ARG A 96 -5.64 12.42 1.56
CA ARG A 96 -5.14 12.44 2.93
C ARG A 96 -4.93 13.87 3.42
N HIS A 97 -5.48 14.18 4.59
CA HIS A 97 -5.09 15.33 5.41
C HIS A 97 -4.18 14.85 6.54
N GLU A 98 -3.10 15.57 6.77
CA GLU A 98 -2.16 15.32 7.86
C GLU A 98 -1.97 16.57 8.70
N ALA A 99 -1.94 16.39 10.03
CA ALA A 99 -1.59 17.41 11.00
C ALA A 99 -0.43 16.89 11.84
N PHE A 100 0.63 17.67 11.95
CA PHE A 100 1.84 17.36 12.71
C PHE A 100 1.98 18.33 13.88
N ASP A 101 2.29 17.79 15.05
CA ASP A 101 2.73 18.49 16.26
C ASP A 101 4.04 17.80 16.69
N ILE A 102 5.17 18.40 16.36
CA ILE A 102 6.52 17.89 16.63
C ILE A 102 7.20 18.85 17.58
N GLN A 103 7.79 18.34 18.64
CA GLN A 103 8.47 19.15 19.65
C GLN A 103 9.50 20.08 19.00
N ASN A 104 9.53 21.35 19.42
CA ASN A 104 10.41 22.39 18.89
C ASN A 104 10.22 22.75 17.40
N HIS A 105 9.22 22.21 16.74
CA HIS A 105 8.85 22.57 15.36
C HIS A 105 7.54 23.35 15.34
N ARG A 106 7.26 24.03 14.21
CA ARG A 106 5.95 24.65 13.98
C ARG A 106 4.94 23.60 13.59
N ASP A 107 3.72 23.73 14.05
CA ASP A 107 2.59 22.93 13.58
C ASP A 107 2.51 22.95 12.07
N ARG A 108 2.34 21.80 11.47
CA ARG A 108 2.29 21.63 10.03
C ARG A 108 1.02 20.90 9.61
N HIS A 109 0.36 21.42 8.58
CA HIS A 109 -0.72 20.73 7.90
C HIS A 109 -0.30 20.39 6.47
N ARG A 110 -0.60 19.18 6.02
CA ARG A 110 -0.24 18.71 4.68
C ARG A 110 -1.42 18.02 4.04
N GLN A 111 -1.62 18.28 2.75
CA GLN A 111 -2.60 17.58 1.93
C GLN A 111 -1.87 16.70 0.95
N ARG A 112 -2.31 15.44 0.81
CA ARG A 112 -1.68 14.49 -0.10
C ARG A 112 -2.73 13.72 -0.90
N LEU A 113 -2.37 13.30 -2.08
CA LEU A 113 -3.11 12.30 -2.85
C LEU A 113 -2.25 11.05 -3.06
N ARG A 114 -2.92 9.94 -3.30
CA ARG A 114 -2.36 8.71 -3.86
C ARG A 114 -3.34 8.16 -4.88
N ALA A 115 -2.84 7.84 -6.07
CA ALA A 115 -3.59 7.15 -7.12
C ALA A 115 -2.77 5.96 -7.61
N ARG A 116 -3.37 4.77 -7.64
CA ARG A 116 -2.71 3.55 -8.13
C ARG A 116 -3.62 2.82 -9.10
N ALA A 117 -3.04 2.29 -10.17
CA ALA A 117 -3.74 1.45 -11.12
C ALA A 117 -2.85 0.25 -11.48
N GLN A 118 -3.40 -0.95 -11.41
CA GLN A 118 -2.73 -2.20 -11.74
C GLN A 118 -3.54 -2.97 -12.76
N ILE A 119 -2.86 -3.44 -13.81
CA ILE A 119 -3.39 -4.37 -14.80
C ILE A 119 -2.67 -5.70 -14.62
N SER A 120 -3.40 -6.80 -14.58
CA SER A 120 -2.83 -8.14 -14.62
C SER A 120 -3.56 -9.01 -15.63
N GLY A 121 -2.81 -9.83 -16.36
CA GLY A 121 -3.33 -10.75 -17.35
C GLY A 121 -2.77 -12.15 -17.18
N ARG A 122 -3.56 -13.17 -17.53
CA ARG A 122 -3.14 -14.55 -17.59
C ARG A 122 -2.60 -14.84 -18.98
N VAL A 123 -1.32 -15.25 -19.07
CA VAL A 123 -0.66 -15.65 -20.30
C VAL A 123 -1.08 -17.07 -20.68
N ASN A 124 -1.11 -17.96 -19.69
CA ASN A 124 -1.62 -19.33 -19.77
C ASN A 124 -2.11 -19.79 -18.39
N ASP A 125 -2.40 -21.07 -18.21
CA ASP A 125 -2.96 -21.60 -16.96
C ASP A 125 -2.02 -21.44 -15.76
N THR A 126 -0.72 -21.38 -15.97
CA THR A 126 0.30 -21.29 -14.92
C THR A 126 1.03 -19.95 -14.85
N VAL A 127 0.98 -19.13 -15.91
CA VAL A 127 1.73 -17.88 -16.00
C VAL A 127 0.81 -16.68 -16.05
N ARG A 128 1.11 -15.71 -15.17
CA ARG A 128 0.47 -14.39 -15.11
C ARG A 128 1.51 -13.29 -15.21
N VAL A 129 1.14 -12.18 -15.82
CA VAL A 129 1.94 -10.94 -15.81
C VAL A 129 1.15 -9.84 -15.15
N GLY A 130 1.85 -8.91 -14.51
CA GLY A 130 1.25 -7.74 -13.88
C GLY A 130 2.09 -6.48 -14.14
N PHE A 131 1.38 -5.37 -14.28
CA PHE A 131 1.97 -4.05 -14.42
C PHE A 131 1.15 -3.06 -13.59
N GLY A 132 1.81 -2.20 -12.83
CA GLY A 132 1.18 -1.22 -11.97
C GLY A 132 1.85 0.15 -12.06
N LEU A 133 1.02 1.18 -12.07
CA LEU A 133 1.43 2.57 -11.96
C LEU A 133 0.91 3.14 -10.64
N ALA A 134 1.71 4.01 -10.03
CA ALA A 134 1.32 4.77 -8.85
C ALA A 134 1.71 6.25 -9.00
N SER A 135 0.94 7.15 -8.37
CA SER A 135 1.46 8.47 -8.05
C SER A 135 2.64 8.33 -7.09
N GLY A 136 3.59 9.22 -7.11
CA GLY A 136 4.76 9.16 -6.22
C GLY A 136 6.02 9.59 -6.94
N ASN A 137 7.13 9.45 -6.25
CA ASN A 137 8.48 9.62 -6.77
C ASN A 137 9.26 8.30 -6.58
N SER A 138 10.57 8.36 -6.46
CA SER A 138 11.44 7.21 -6.22
C SER A 138 11.39 6.63 -4.79
N ASP A 139 10.65 7.23 -3.86
CA ASP A 139 10.53 6.77 -2.47
C ASP A 139 9.99 5.32 -2.41
N PRO A 140 10.76 4.34 -1.89
CA PRO A 140 10.39 2.93 -1.91
C PRO A 140 9.20 2.60 -1.00
N THR A 141 8.90 3.45 -0.03
CA THR A 141 7.90 3.23 1.02
C THR A 141 6.70 4.19 0.94
N SER A 142 6.67 5.10 -0.06
CA SER A 142 5.56 6.06 -0.18
C SER A 142 5.19 6.40 -1.62
N THR A 143 3.97 6.09 -2.00
CA THR A 143 3.39 6.50 -3.29
C THR A 143 2.51 7.77 -3.17
N ASN A 144 2.70 8.55 -2.10
CA ASN A 144 1.94 9.77 -1.86
C ASN A 144 2.55 10.98 -2.58
N GLN A 145 1.69 11.83 -3.16
CA GLN A 145 2.06 13.13 -3.70
C GLN A 145 1.48 14.27 -2.85
N THR A 146 2.34 15.19 -2.41
CA THR A 146 1.94 16.36 -1.63
C THR A 146 1.39 17.47 -2.53
N PHE A 147 0.34 18.18 -2.09
CA PHE A 147 -0.15 19.37 -2.77
C PHE A 147 0.78 20.53 -2.45
N THR A 148 1.53 21.00 -3.43
CA THR A 148 2.55 22.02 -3.30
C THR A 148 2.88 22.64 -4.66
N ASP A 149 3.81 23.61 -4.70
CA ASP A 149 4.43 24.18 -5.90
C ASP A 149 3.42 24.80 -6.88
N GLY A 150 2.44 25.56 -6.35
CA GLY A 150 1.49 26.31 -7.17
C GLY A 150 0.63 25.45 -8.11
N SER A 151 0.19 24.27 -7.63
CA SER A 151 -0.59 23.30 -8.43
C SER A 151 0.22 22.62 -9.55
N SER A 152 1.52 22.43 -9.35
CA SER A 152 2.40 21.71 -10.28
C SER A 152 1.88 20.32 -10.61
N SER A 153 2.26 19.79 -11.77
CA SER A 153 2.03 18.40 -12.17
C SER A 153 2.64 17.44 -11.15
N LYS A 154 2.08 16.24 -11.04
CA LYS A 154 2.53 15.18 -10.14
C LYS A 154 3.09 14.01 -10.94
N ASP A 155 4.12 13.37 -10.38
CA ASP A 155 4.79 12.26 -11.04
C ASP A 155 3.99 10.97 -10.95
N VAL A 156 4.23 10.10 -11.91
CA VAL A 156 3.70 8.74 -11.96
C VAL A 156 4.88 7.79 -12.18
N VAL A 157 4.96 6.76 -11.35
CA VAL A 157 6.06 5.79 -11.34
C VAL A 157 5.56 4.39 -11.67
N ILE A 158 6.48 3.53 -12.12
CA ILE A 158 6.23 2.09 -12.22
C ILE A 158 6.32 1.51 -10.81
N ASP A 159 5.17 1.14 -10.26
CA ASP A 159 5.04 0.54 -8.93
C ASP A 159 5.21 -0.98 -8.96
N LEU A 160 4.76 -1.62 -10.03
CA LEU A 160 4.82 -3.06 -10.25
C LEU A 160 5.13 -3.38 -11.72
N ALA A 161 6.00 -4.36 -11.95
CA ALA A 161 6.27 -4.94 -13.27
C ALA A 161 6.81 -6.36 -13.07
N TYR A 162 5.96 -7.37 -13.18
CA TYR A 162 6.34 -8.73 -12.81
C TYR A 162 5.73 -9.82 -13.69
N VAL A 163 6.40 -10.97 -13.70
CA VAL A 163 5.87 -12.25 -14.14
C VAL A 163 5.73 -13.17 -12.94
N GLN A 164 4.64 -13.90 -12.86
CA GLN A 164 4.35 -14.88 -11.83
C GLN A 164 4.09 -16.24 -12.48
N TRP A 165 4.77 -17.28 -12.02
CA TRP A 165 4.63 -18.64 -12.48
C TRP A 165 4.20 -19.56 -11.33
N ALA A 166 2.96 -20.07 -11.40
CA ALA A 166 2.46 -21.12 -10.53
C ALA A 166 2.99 -22.48 -11.04
N ALA A 167 4.20 -22.85 -10.60
CA ALA A 167 4.86 -24.07 -11.03
C ALA A 167 4.10 -25.32 -10.57
N ARG A 168 3.44 -25.22 -9.40
CA ARG A 168 2.50 -26.19 -8.81
C ARG A 168 1.46 -25.41 -8.02
N ASP A 169 0.40 -26.06 -7.56
CA ASP A 169 -0.64 -25.44 -6.75
C ASP A 169 -0.09 -24.82 -5.46
N GLU A 170 0.97 -25.43 -4.89
CA GLU A 170 1.61 -24.98 -3.67
C GLU A 170 2.74 -23.96 -3.90
N PHE A 171 3.34 -23.90 -5.10
CA PHE A 171 4.53 -23.11 -5.39
C PHE A 171 4.27 -22.02 -6.43
N THR A 172 4.59 -20.79 -6.06
CA THR A 172 4.57 -19.66 -6.98
C THR A 172 5.92 -18.96 -6.99
N LEU A 173 6.53 -18.86 -8.17
CA LEU A 173 7.71 -18.04 -8.43
C LEU A 173 7.29 -16.70 -9.03
N THR A 174 7.83 -15.61 -8.53
CA THR A 174 7.58 -14.25 -9.05
C THR A 174 8.92 -13.57 -9.36
N ALA A 175 9.04 -12.89 -10.49
CA ALA A 175 10.24 -12.17 -10.86
C ALA A 175 9.89 -10.78 -11.41
N GLY A 176 10.73 -9.79 -11.13
CA GLY A 176 10.57 -8.38 -11.50
C GLY A 176 10.40 -7.48 -10.27
N LYS A 177 9.60 -6.41 -10.40
CA LYS A 177 9.17 -5.55 -9.29
C LYS A 177 7.77 -5.96 -8.85
N PHE A 178 7.65 -6.51 -7.63
CA PHE A 178 6.41 -7.16 -7.19
C PHE A 178 6.14 -6.90 -5.70
N LYS A 179 4.95 -7.25 -5.24
CA LYS A 179 4.57 -7.11 -3.82
C LYS A 179 5.47 -7.99 -2.93
N ASN A 180 5.99 -7.39 -1.86
CA ASN A 180 6.78 -8.11 -0.87
C ASN A 180 6.08 -9.42 -0.46
N PRO A 181 6.74 -10.60 -0.62
CA PRO A 181 6.13 -11.89 -0.35
C PRO A 181 6.04 -12.23 1.14
N PHE A 182 6.78 -11.51 2.00
CA PHE A 182 6.81 -11.80 3.43
C PHE A 182 5.49 -11.43 4.12
N HIS A 183 5.07 -12.27 5.02
CA HIS A 183 3.94 -11.98 5.89
C HIS A 183 4.36 -10.90 6.91
N ARG A 184 3.51 -9.93 7.14
CA ARG A 184 3.67 -8.87 8.12
C ARG A 184 2.61 -9.04 9.20
N ALA A 185 3.02 -9.29 10.43
CA ALA A 185 2.11 -9.50 11.55
C ALA A 185 1.20 -8.27 11.75
N GLY A 186 -0.11 -8.49 11.91
CA GLY A 186 -1.10 -7.43 12.03
C GLY A 186 -1.19 -6.50 10.81
N ASN A 187 -0.57 -6.80 9.68
CA ASN A 187 -0.30 -5.89 8.55
C ASN A 187 0.47 -4.64 9.01
N HIS A 188 1.27 -4.77 10.06
CA HIS A 188 2.09 -3.72 10.62
C HIS A 188 3.41 -3.56 9.85
N GLY A 189 4.05 -2.40 9.94
CA GLY A 189 5.26 -2.06 9.17
C GLY A 189 6.55 -2.07 10.00
N LEU A 190 6.71 -3.01 10.96
CA LEU A 190 7.91 -3.08 11.80
C LEU A 190 9.18 -3.19 10.94
N LEU A 191 9.24 -4.20 10.06
CA LEU A 191 10.36 -4.41 9.13
C LEU A 191 10.08 -3.84 7.73
N TRP A 192 8.82 -3.93 7.27
CA TRP A 192 8.45 -3.70 5.87
C TRP A 192 7.26 -2.77 5.75
N ASP A 193 7.41 -1.63 5.07
CA ASP A 193 6.27 -0.80 4.69
C ASP A 193 5.31 -1.57 3.74
N GLY A 194 4.04 -1.26 3.80
CA GLY A 194 3.02 -1.87 2.94
C GLY A 194 3.09 -1.47 1.47
N ASP A 195 3.75 -0.39 1.18
CA ASP A 195 3.96 0.12 -0.17
C ASP A 195 5.30 -0.40 -0.77
N LEU A 196 6.22 -0.99 0.03
CA LEU A 196 7.47 -1.57 -0.45
C LEU A 196 7.23 -2.71 -1.45
N ASN A 197 7.80 -2.57 -2.63
CA ASN A 197 7.74 -3.55 -3.72
C ASN A 197 9.17 -3.91 -4.15
N PRO A 198 9.75 -5.03 -3.66
CA PRO A 198 11.12 -5.42 -3.99
C PRO A 198 11.29 -5.72 -5.48
N GLU A 199 12.54 -5.58 -5.93
CA GLU A 199 13.00 -5.84 -7.30
C GLU A 199 13.89 -7.09 -7.31
N GLY A 200 13.35 -8.22 -7.79
CA GLY A 200 14.09 -9.46 -7.68
C GLY A 200 13.31 -10.71 -8.06
N ILE A 201 13.55 -11.78 -7.28
CA ILE A 201 12.92 -13.07 -7.44
C ILE A 201 12.36 -13.51 -6.09
N GLY A 202 11.05 -13.77 -6.02
CA GLY A 202 10.35 -14.27 -4.85
C GLY A 202 9.77 -15.65 -5.08
N LEU A 203 9.82 -16.49 -4.05
CA LEU A 203 9.17 -17.79 -4.01
C LEU A 203 8.15 -17.79 -2.86
N THR A 204 6.93 -18.22 -3.13
CA THR A 204 5.92 -18.48 -2.10
C THR A 204 5.49 -19.92 -2.15
N TYR A 205 5.39 -20.55 -0.98
CA TYR A 205 4.90 -21.90 -0.77
C TYR A 205 3.76 -21.89 0.23
N LYS A 206 2.69 -22.63 -0.07
CA LYS A 206 1.61 -22.88 0.88
C LYS A 206 1.04 -24.26 0.67
N SER A 207 1.08 -25.10 1.72
CA SER A 207 0.47 -26.43 1.71
C SER A 207 -0.11 -26.76 3.07
N GLY A 208 -1.41 -27.02 3.10
CA GLY A 208 -2.14 -27.22 4.35
C GLY A 208 -2.01 -26.01 5.28
N THR A 209 -1.47 -26.23 6.47
CA THR A 209 -1.23 -25.22 7.50
C THR A 209 0.14 -24.53 7.38
N VAL A 210 1.06 -25.05 6.57
CA VAL A 210 2.42 -24.53 6.46
C VAL A 210 2.52 -23.52 5.31
N PHE A 211 3.20 -22.41 5.55
CA PHE A 211 3.64 -21.50 4.51
C PHE A 211 5.15 -21.23 4.61
N ALA A 212 5.75 -20.90 3.48
CA ALA A 212 7.11 -20.41 3.41
C ALA A 212 7.26 -19.39 2.28
N ASN A 213 8.06 -18.36 2.51
CA ASN A 213 8.38 -17.34 1.54
C ASN A 213 9.88 -17.17 1.47
N ALA A 214 10.41 -16.92 0.29
CA ALA A 214 11.81 -16.55 0.08
C ALA A 214 11.92 -15.41 -0.92
N LEU A 215 12.94 -14.59 -0.74
CA LEU A 215 13.22 -13.44 -1.58
C LEU A 215 14.72 -13.31 -1.82
N PHE A 216 15.08 -13.07 -3.07
CA PHE A 216 16.33 -12.47 -3.48
C PHE A 216 16.01 -11.16 -4.19
N SER A 217 16.51 -10.02 -3.68
CA SER A 217 16.21 -8.71 -4.21
C SER A 217 17.47 -7.88 -4.35
N TRP A 218 17.58 -7.13 -5.44
CA TRP A 218 18.53 -6.03 -5.53
C TRP A 218 18.11 -4.92 -4.60
N VAL A 219 19.04 -4.41 -3.80
CA VAL A 219 18.86 -3.27 -2.90
C VAL A 219 19.47 -2.03 -3.52
N ASP A 220 20.72 -2.14 -3.95
CA ASP A 220 21.44 -1.11 -4.71
C ASP A 220 22.32 -1.76 -5.78
N GLU A 221 22.43 -1.10 -6.94
CA GLU A 221 23.34 -1.46 -8.03
C GLU A 221 24.34 -0.32 -8.21
N SER A 222 25.62 -0.60 -8.02
CA SER A 222 26.68 0.38 -8.10
C SER A 222 27.62 0.08 -9.27
N SER A 223 27.87 1.09 -10.10
CA SER A 223 28.87 0.97 -11.17
C SER A 223 30.32 1.18 -10.68
N SER A 224 30.50 1.57 -9.41
CA SER A 224 31.81 1.93 -8.83
C SER A 224 32.14 1.18 -7.54
N ASP A 225 31.17 0.61 -6.86
CA ASP A 225 31.27 -0.15 -5.62
C ASP A 225 30.61 -1.51 -5.75
N ASP A 226 30.56 -2.30 -4.69
CA ASP A 226 29.91 -3.60 -4.68
C ASP A 226 28.37 -3.42 -4.67
N ASP A 227 27.65 -4.35 -5.32
CA ASP A 227 26.19 -4.38 -5.33
C ASP A 227 25.65 -4.88 -3.99
N SER A 228 24.60 -4.25 -3.49
CA SER A 228 23.91 -4.71 -2.28
C SER A 228 22.66 -5.51 -2.60
N PHE A 229 22.47 -6.62 -1.87
CA PHE A 229 21.36 -7.55 -2.06
C PHE A 229 20.65 -7.85 -0.76
N LEU A 230 19.35 -8.09 -0.84
CA LEU A 230 18.56 -8.70 0.24
C LEU A 230 18.31 -10.18 -0.09
N VAL A 231 18.77 -11.06 0.78
CA VAL A 231 18.39 -12.48 0.76
C VAL A 231 17.59 -12.78 2.00
N GLY A 232 16.36 -13.30 1.85
CA GLY A 232 15.51 -13.56 2.99
C GLY A 232 14.63 -14.79 2.84
N GLY A 233 14.26 -15.34 3.98
CA GLY A 233 13.33 -16.47 4.09
C GLY A 233 12.45 -16.37 5.32
N GLN A 234 11.20 -16.77 5.18
CA GLN A 234 10.22 -16.78 6.26
C GLN A 234 9.44 -18.10 6.18
N VAL A 235 9.21 -18.74 7.32
CA VAL A 235 8.42 -19.97 7.43
C VAL A 235 7.46 -19.85 8.60
N GLY A 236 6.26 -20.41 8.45
CA GLY A 236 5.27 -20.37 9.52
C GLY A 236 4.13 -21.34 9.33
N ILE A 237 3.23 -21.29 10.30
CA ILE A 237 1.99 -22.04 10.30
C ILE A 237 0.80 -21.09 10.44
N ASP A 238 -0.32 -21.47 9.81
CA ASP A 238 -1.61 -20.78 9.80
C ASP A 238 -2.68 -21.86 10.00
N THR A 239 -3.27 -21.94 11.18
CA THR A 239 -4.16 -23.03 11.56
C THR A 239 -5.21 -22.61 12.58
N ASP A 240 -6.27 -23.38 12.72
CA ASP A 240 -7.25 -23.16 13.77
C ASP A 240 -6.67 -23.50 15.15
N ALA A 241 -7.05 -22.73 16.17
CA ALA A 241 -6.64 -22.88 17.55
C ALA A 241 -7.79 -22.53 18.51
N GLY A 242 -8.44 -23.56 19.06
CA GLY A 242 -9.65 -23.38 19.86
C GLY A 242 -10.79 -22.76 19.05
N ASP A 243 -11.38 -21.68 19.57
CA ASP A 243 -12.45 -20.93 18.90
C ASP A 243 -11.93 -19.88 17.89
N GLY A 244 -10.62 -19.82 17.68
CA GLY A 244 -9.96 -18.85 16.81
C GLY A 244 -9.00 -19.50 15.85
N ALA A 245 -8.20 -18.65 15.19
CA ALA A 245 -7.12 -19.05 14.29
C ALA A 245 -5.81 -18.41 14.76
N ILE A 246 -4.73 -19.18 14.67
CA ILE A 246 -3.38 -18.74 15.02
C ILE A 246 -2.50 -18.75 13.76
N LYS A 247 -1.69 -17.74 13.61
CA LYS A 247 -0.60 -17.69 12.65
C LYS A 247 0.67 -17.32 13.39
N LEU A 248 1.71 -18.10 13.20
CA LEU A 248 3.03 -17.81 13.76
C LEU A 248 4.12 -18.20 12.78
N GLY A 249 5.25 -17.54 12.88
CA GLY A 249 6.37 -17.81 12.01
C GLY A 249 7.66 -17.19 12.50
N ILE A 250 8.72 -17.55 11.79
CA ILE A 250 10.06 -16.99 11.95
C ILE A 250 10.58 -16.54 10.58
N GLY A 251 11.37 -15.49 10.57
CA GLY A 251 12.05 -14.94 9.39
C GLY A 251 13.54 -14.79 9.63
N TYR A 252 14.31 -14.87 8.56
CA TYR A 252 15.70 -14.49 8.50
C TYR A 252 15.93 -13.68 7.23
N TYR A 253 16.58 -12.51 7.39
CA TYR A 253 16.80 -11.56 6.30
C TYR A 253 18.21 -11.00 6.43
N ASN A 254 18.97 -11.07 5.35
CA ASN A 254 20.34 -10.56 5.33
C ASN A 254 20.52 -9.59 4.17
N TYR A 255 20.89 -8.34 4.50
CA TYR A 255 21.32 -7.34 3.55
C TYR A 255 22.83 -7.49 3.39
N LEU A 256 23.23 -8.15 2.31
CA LEU A 256 24.63 -8.45 2.04
C LEU A 256 25.39 -7.15 1.79
N ASP A 257 26.57 -7.08 2.41
CA ASP A 257 27.54 -5.98 2.24
C ASP A 257 26.97 -4.59 2.56
N SER A 258 26.17 -4.48 3.65
CA SER A 258 25.57 -3.20 4.04
C SER A 258 26.45 -2.32 4.91
N ARG A 259 27.32 -2.91 5.75
CA ARG A 259 28.29 -2.15 6.57
C ARG A 259 29.34 -1.48 5.69
N GLY A 260 29.54 -0.17 5.87
CA GLY A 260 30.48 0.62 5.10
C GLY A 260 29.89 1.18 3.81
N GLU A 261 28.62 0.84 3.48
CA GLU A 261 27.92 1.44 2.37
C GLU A 261 27.21 2.75 2.79
N HIS A 262 27.07 3.66 1.84
CA HIS A 262 26.23 4.84 2.03
C HIS A 262 24.74 4.45 2.08
N PRO A 263 23.88 5.23 2.76
CA PRO A 263 22.45 4.94 2.80
C PRO A 263 21.85 4.79 1.39
N PHE A 264 21.20 3.65 1.17
CA PHE A 264 20.70 3.19 -0.14
C PHE A 264 19.66 4.09 -0.81
N PHE A 265 19.04 5.02 -0.08
CA PHE A 265 18.04 5.91 -0.64
C PHE A 265 18.31 7.37 -0.26
N ASP A 266 18.54 8.24 -1.26
CA ASP A 266 18.77 9.69 -1.14
C ASP A 266 19.86 10.08 -0.10
N GLY A 267 20.75 9.17 0.30
CA GLY A 267 21.78 9.39 1.33
C GLY A 267 21.23 9.60 2.74
N HIS A 268 19.96 9.25 2.99
CA HIS A 268 19.34 9.38 4.29
C HIS A 268 19.40 8.07 5.08
N ALA A 269 20.03 8.10 6.26
CA ALA A 269 20.15 6.95 7.15
C ALA A 269 18.83 6.42 7.69
N MET A 270 17.78 7.24 7.69
CA MET A 270 16.45 6.88 8.19
C MET A 270 16.47 6.29 9.60
N GLY A 271 17.24 6.91 10.51
CA GLY A 271 17.38 6.49 11.91
C GLY A 271 18.53 5.52 12.18
N ASN A 272 19.09 4.85 11.17
CA ASN A 272 20.24 3.99 11.37
C ASN A 272 21.52 4.79 11.68
N ARG A 273 22.45 4.17 12.41
CA ARG A 273 23.74 4.78 12.74
C ARG A 273 24.69 4.81 11.55
N LEU A 274 25.37 5.94 11.40
CA LEU A 274 26.43 6.11 10.40
C LEU A 274 27.77 6.34 11.09
N ASN A 275 28.84 5.92 10.41
CA ASN A 275 30.22 6.25 10.77
C ASN A 275 30.56 7.71 10.39
N ALA A 276 31.80 8.14 10.61
CA ALA A 276 32.24 9.50 10.33
C ALA A 276 32.27 9.85 8.81
N ASP A 277 32.28 8.85 7.97
CA ASP A 277 32.30 8.99 6.51
C ASP A 277 30.89 9.00 5.91
N GLY A 278 29.86 8.80 6.74
CA GLY A 278 28.44 8.81 6.36
C GLY A 278 27.95 7.45 5.82
N GLU A 279 28.62 6.37 6.20
CA GLU A 279 28.32 4.99 5.82
C GLU A 279 27.66 4.23 6.98
N TYR A 280 26.85 3.20 6.70
CA TYR A 280 26.25 2.36 7.74
C TYR A 280 27.30 1.76 8.67
N LEU A 281 27.06 1.91 9.98
CA LEU A 281 27.95 1.40 11.02
C LEU A 281 27.79 -0.10 11.22
N SER A 282 26.58 -0.62 10.99
CA SER A 282 26.19 -2.01 11.25
C SER A 282 25.81 -2.74 9.96
N ASP A 283 26.02 -4.05 9.95
CA ASP A 283 25.36 -4.93 8.97
C ASP A 283 23.90 -5.13 9.38
N PHE A 284 23.05 -5.53 8.43
CA PHE A 284 21.66 -5.85 8.71
C PHE A 284 21.40 -7.34 8.45
N GLU A 285 21.58 -8.15 9.50
CA GLU A 285 21.32 -9.58 9.54
C GLU A 285 20.19 -9.85 10.55
N LEU A 286 18.95 -9.93 10.08
CA LEU A 286 17.76 -9.86 10.92
C LEU A 286 17.17 -11.25 11.19
N ILE A 287 16.79 -11.49 12.43
CA ILE A 287 15.94 -12.60 12.85
C ILE A 287 14.61 -12.05 13.33
N GLU A 288 13.51 -12.51 12.73
CA GLU A 288 12.13 -12.15 13.08
C GLU A 288 11.41 -13.31 13.73
N GLY A 289 10.54 -13.01 14.69
CA GLY A 289 9.55 -13.96 15.23
C GLY A 289 8.21 -13.28 15.41
N PHE A 290 7.13 -13.86 14.87
CA PHE A 290 5.82 -13.25 14.95
C PHE A 290 4.71 -14.23 15.33
N LEU A 291 3.64 -13.68 15.90
CA LEU A 291 2.43 -14.37 16.31
C LEU A 291 1.21 -13.52 16.01
N GLU A 292 0.17 -14.12 15.44
CA GLU A 292 -1.17 -13.54 15.35
C GLU A 292 -2.20 -14.52 15.92
N TYR A 293 -3.22 -13.98 16.59
CA TYR A 293 -4.39 -14.75 17.02
C TYR A 293 -5.66 -13.97 16.70
N GLY A 294 -6.59 -14.63 16.02
CA GLY A 294 -7.87 -14.05 15.65
C GLY A 294 -9.03 -14.88 16.16
N VAL A 295 -10.00 -14.23 16.83
CA VAL A 295 -11.19 -14.90 17.39
C VAL A 295 -12.44 -14.07 17.16
N GLY A 296 -13.57 -14.75 16.97
CA GLY A 296 -14.88 -14.10 16.89
C GLY A 296 -15.32 -13.56 18.25
N VAL A 297 -15.67 -12.27 18.34
CA VAL A 297 -16.17 -11.64 19.57
C VAL A 297 -17.42 -10.84 19.23
N GLY A 298 -18.57 -11.25 19.75
CA GLY A 298 -19.84 -10.61 19.44
C GLY A 298 -20.17 -10.64 17.95
N THR A 299 -20.32 -9.49 17.34
CA THR A 299 -20.59 -9.35 15.88
C THR A 299 -19.35 -9.11 15.05
N GLY A 300 -18.17 -9.13 15.66
CA GLY A 300 -16.90 -8.81 15.02
C GLY A 300 -15.83 -9.87 15.26
N LYS A 301 -14.63 -9.56 14.75
CA LYS A 301 -13.41 -10.33 14.94
C LYS A 301 -12.42 -9.49 15.75
N LEU A 302 -11.91 -10.06 16.84
CA LEU A 302 -10.77 -9.53 17.57
C LEU A 302 -9.52 -10.23 17.04
N SER A 303 -8.50 -9.46 16.66
CA SER A 303 -7.19 -9.94 16.26
C SER A 303 -6.14 -9.34 17.17
N LEU A 304 -5.20 -10.14 17.62
CA LEU A 304 -4.02 -9.76 18.40
C LEU A 304 -2.79 -10.12 17.58
N PHE A 305 -1.73 -9.33 17.66
CA PHE A 305 -0.45 -9.69 17.09
C PHE A 305 0.71 -9.26 17.99
N ALA A 306 1.82 -9.98 17.85
CA ALA A 306 3.13 -9.65 18.36
C ALA A 306 4.14 -9.90 17.24
N ASP A 307 5.09 -8.99 17.10
CA ASP A 307 6.18 -9.05 16.13
C ASP A 307 7.45 -8.60 16.82
N TYR A 308 8.54 -9.34 16.64
CA TYR A 308 9.85 -9.07 17.24
C TYR A 308 10.94 -9.29 16.21
N VAL A 309 11.89 -8.40 16.16
CA VAL A 309 13.08 -8.51 15.30
C VAL A 309 14.34 -8.19 16.10
N GLN A 310 15.42 -8.88 15.76
CA GLN A 310 16.76 -8.57 16.24
C GLN A 310 17.75 -8.59 15.09
N ASN A 311 18.57 -7.57 15.01
CA ASN A 311 19.69 -7.47 14.07
C ASN A 311 20.95 -8.10 14.68
N GLN A 312 21.41 -9.22 14.12
CA GLN A 312 22.62 -9.90 14.56
C GLN A 312 23.91 -9.22 14.07
N GLY A 313 23.79 -8.27 13.15
CA GLY A 313 24.91 -7.50 12.57
C GLY A 313 25.27 -6.21 13.32
N ALA A 314 24.47 -5.84 14.34
CA ALA A 314 24.71 -4.67 15.19
C ALA A 314 25.16 -5.10 16.59
N ASP A 315 25.94 -4.25 17.25
CA ASP A 315 26.46 -4.51 18.61
C ASP A 315 25.53 -3.92 19.71
N ASP A 316 24.81 -2.86 19.41
CA ASP A 316 23.90 -2.12 20.31
C ASP A 316 22.66 -1.62 19.52
N ASP A 317 21.57 -1.33 20.24
CA ASP A 317 20.31 -0.80 19.70
C ASP A 317 19.80 -1.61 18.49
N ASP A 318 19.79 -2.93 18.67
CA ASP A 318 19.65 -3.96 17.64
C ASP A 318 18.25 -4.60 17.63
N THR A 319 17.34 -4.18 18.51
CA THR A 319 16.04 -4.81 18.69
C THR A 319 14.86 -3.94 18.29
N GLY A 320 13.80 -4.57 17.83
CA GLY A 320 12.53 -3.92 17.59
C GLY A 320 11.35 -4.85 17.88
N TYR A 321 10.24 -4.29 18.34
CA TYR A 321 9.02 -5.06 18.54
C TYR A 321 7.75 -4.23 18.35
N ALA A 322 6.67 -4.92 17.98
CA ALA A 322 5.35 -4.33 17.91
C ALA A 322 4.31 -5.28 18.50
N LEU A 323 3.42 -4.71 19.32
CA LEU A 323 2.30 -5.43 19.93
C LEU A 323 1.02 -4.70 19.56
N GLY A 324 0.03 -5.42 19.03
CA GLY A 324 -1.18 -4.75 18.62
C GLY A 324 -2.45 -5.57 18.69
N THR A 325 -3.55 -4.86 18.61
CA THR A 325 -4.89 -5.42 18.59
C THR A 325 -5.77 -4.69 17.59
N THR A 326 -6.64 -5.43 16.93
CA THR A 326 -7.65 -4.87 16.01
C THR A 326 -8.99 -5.54 16.26
N TYR A 327 -10.05 -4.74 16.41
CA TYR A 327 -11.43 -5.22 16.43
C TYR A 327 -12.14 -4.75 15.15
N GLU A 328 -12.63 -5.69 14.37
CA GLU A 328 -13.28 -5.44 13.08
C GLU A 328 -14.72 -5.97 13.07
N THR A 329 -15.62 -5.13 12.60
CA THR A 329 -17.02 -5.46 12.30
C THR A 329 -17.31 -5.23 10.82
N SER A 330 -18.54 -5.42 10.37
CA SER A 330 -18.94 -5.15 8.97
C SER A 330 -18.68 -3.71 8.52
N LYS A 331 -18.65 -2.73 9.44
CA LYS A 331 -18.47 -1.30 9.12
C LYS A 331 -17.28 -0.66 9.80
N TRP A 332 -16.93 -1.07 11.01
CA TRP A 332 -15.89 -0.46 11.82
C TRP A 332 -14.67 -1.37 11.96
N GLN A 333 -13.51 -0.77 11.89
CA GLN A 333 -12.26 -1.38 12.31
C GLN A 333 -11.59 -0.38 13.26
N LEU A 334 -11.28 -0.84 14.46
CA LEU A 334 -10.56 -0.08 15.49
C LEU A 334 -9.29 -0.84 15.82
N GLY A 335 -8.18 -0.16 15.93
CA GLY A 335 -6.92 -0.80 16.26
C GLY A 335 -6.03 0.08 17.11
N TYR A 336 -5.17 -0.59 17.83
CA TYR A 336 -4.11 -0.02 18.65
C TYR A 336 -2.86 -0.85 18.48
N THR A 337 -1.71 -0.18 18.35
CA THR A 337 -0.38 -0.80 18.34
C THR A 337 0.55 0.03 19.20
N TYR A 338 1.39 -0.64 19.97
CA TYR A 338 2.62 -0.09 20.54
C TYR A 338 3.79 -0.66 19.75
N GLN A 339 4.71 0.17 19.36
CA GLN A 339 5.94 -0.20 18.67
C GLN A 339 7.11 0.47 19.38
N ASP A 340 8.21 -0.26 19.44
CA ASP A 340 9.53 0.19 19.84
C ASP A 340 10.52 -0.36 18.81
N LEU A 341 11.33 0.52 18.23
CA LEU A 341 12.24 0.19 17.14
C LEU A 341 13.54 0.95 17.30
N GLU A 342 14.53 0.25 17.84
CA GLU A 342 15.87 0.81 18.08
C GLU A 342 16.60 1.17 16.78
N ALA A 343 17.64 2.00 16.89
CA ALA A 343 18.30 2.64 15.75
C ALA A 343 18.80 1.66 14.68
N ASP A 344 19.45 0.56 15.08
CA ASP A 344 20.01 -0.42 14.15
C ASP A 344 19.27 -1.76 14.15
N ALA A 345 18.04 -1.77 14.66
CA ALA A 345 17.20 -2.98 14.70
C ALA A 345 16.87 -3.54 13.32
N VAL A 346 16.67 -2.68 12.33
CA VAL A 346 16.37 -3.02 10.92
C VAL A 346 16.90 -1.94 9.99
N LEU A 347 16.91 -2.22 8.68
CA LEU A 347 17.21 -1.20 7.68
C LEU A 347 16.07 -0.16 7.63
N GLY A 348 16.31 1.06 8.12
CA GLY A 348 15.32 2.11 8.30
C GLY A 348 14.62 2.55 7.00
N THR A 349 15.31 2.45 5.88
CA THR A 349 14.77 2.80 4.55
C THR A 349 13.49 2.03 4.20
N TYR A 350 13.27 0.82 4.75
CA TYR A 350 12.16 -0.06 4.35
C TYR A 350 11.04 -0.15 5.38
N THR A 351 11.17 0.52 6.53
CA THR A 351 10.14 0.53 7.58
C THR A 351 8.92 1.39 7.22
N ASP A 352 7.88 1.37 8.08
CA ASP A 352 6.68 2.19 7.90
C ASP A 352 7.02 3.68 7.79
N SER A 353 6.75 4.28 6.63
CA SER A 353 7.00 5.70 6.34
C SER A 353 6.11 6.67 7.14
N ASP A 354 5.12 6.18 7.86
CA ASP A 354 4.19 6.98 8.65
C ASP A 354 4.54 7.00 10.16
N PHE A 355 5.11 5.91 10.73
CA PHE A 355 5.59 5.84 12.11
C PHE A 355 6.82 6.74 12.29
N ILE A 356 6.85 7.58 13.33
CA ILE A 356 7.89 8.59 13.61
C ILE A 356 8.29 9.51 12.43
N GLY A 357 7.64 9.37 11.28
CA GLY A 357 7.97 10.04 10.01
C GLY A 357 8.77 9.19 9.05
N GLY A 358 8.94 7.90 9.36
CA GLY A 358 9.72 6.90 8.63
C GLY A 358 11.06 6.63 9.30
N GLY A 359 11.55 5.39 9.16
CA GLY A 359 12.84 4.97 9.70
C GLY A 359 12.75 4.25 11.05
N THR A 360 13.90 4.18 11.71
CA THR A 360 14.15 3.55 13.02
C THR A 360 14.37 4.61 14.10
N ASP A 361 14.79 4.21 15.31
CA ASP A 361 15.09 5.07 16.45
C ASP A 361 13.85 5.78 16.99
N GLY A 362 12.85 4.99 17.39
CA GLY A 362 11.69 5.55 18.03
C GLY A 362 10.68 4.55 18.54
N GLU A 363 9.86 5.04 19.50
CA GLU A 363 8.85 4.24 20.16
C GLU A 363 7.51 4.98 20.27
N GLY A 364 6.45 4.26 20.56
CA GLY A 364 5.17 4.85 20.93
C GLY A 364 3.93 4.16 20.41
N HIS A 365 2.86 4.93 20.34
CA HIS A 365 1.50 4.46 20.23
C HIS A 365 0.91 4.83 18.87
N ILE A 366 0.19 3.89 18.28
CA ILE A 366 -0.57 4.06 17.03
C ILE A 366 -2.02 3.68 17.29
N LEU A 367 -2.93 4.61 17.08
CA LEU A 367 -4.37 4.39 17.16
C LEU A 367 -4.98 4.54 15.77
N HIS A 368 -5.80 3.61 15.35
CA HIS A 368 -6.53 3.78 14.10
C HIS A 368 -8.01 3.42 14.20
N ALA A 369 -8.81 4.15 13.45
CA ALA A 369 -10.23 3.88 13.27
C ALA A 369 -10.58 3.98 11.78
N ARG A 370 -11.25 2.97 11.24
CA ARG A 370 -11.74 2.95 9.87
C ARG A 370 -13.25 2.72 9.86
N TYR A 371 -13.96 3.49 9.05
CA TYR A 371 -15.38 3.31 8.80
C TYR A 371 -15.64 3.02 7.32
N ALA A 372 -16.26 1.89 7.00
CA ALA A 372 -16.67 1.52 5.66
C ALA A 372 -18.02 2.17 5.32
N ILE A 373 -18.02 3.19 4.45
CA ILE A 373 -19.24 3.80 3.90
C ILE A 373 -19.90 2.80 2.96
N THR A 374 -19.11 2.22 2.07
CA THR A 374 -19.50 1.12 1.17
C THR A 374 -18.34 0.10 1.11
N SER A 375 -18.50 -1.00 0.38
CA SER A 375 -17.41 -1.95 0.12
C SER A 375 -16.21 -1.32 -0.61
N LYS A 376 -16.39 -0.17 -1.27
CA LYS A 376 -15.37 0.51 -2.07
C LYS A 376 -14.94 1.87 -1.52
N ILE A 377 -15.65 2.44 -0.56
CA ILE A 377 -15.38 3.76 0.00
C ILE A 377 -15.23 3.64 1.52
N SER A 378 -14.13 4.17 2.07
CA SER A 378 -13.93 4.20 3.51
C SER A 378 -13.25 5.48 3.97
N LEU A 379 -13.55 5.87 5.21
CA LEU A 379 -12.83 6.89 5.97
C LEU A 379 -11.86 6.17 6.93
N LYS A 380 -10.65 6.68 7.09
CA LYS A 380 -9.69 6.18 8.08
C LYS A 380 -9.09 7.37 8.82
N SER A 381 -8.99 7.27 10.14
CA SER A 381 -8.20 8.14 11.00
C SER A 381 -7.06 7.32 11.60
N THR A 382 -5.85 7.87 11.62
CA THR A 382 -4.70 7.28 12.33
C THR A 382 -4.03 8.38 13.14
N LEU A 383 -3.78 8.10 14.42
CA LEU A 383 -3.08 8.99 15.34
C LEU A 383 -1.81 8.29 15.82
N PHE A 384 -0.69 8.93 15.59
CA PHE A 384 0.62 8.57 16.12
C PHE A 384 0.94 9.48 17.32
N MET A 385 1.41 8.88 18.39
CA MET A 385 1.91 9.54 19.60
C MET A 385 3.21 8.84 19.97
N ASN A 386 4.31 9.37 19.47
CA ASN A 386 5.60 8.70 19.47
C ASN A 386 6.69 9.65 20.01
N ASP A 387 7.78 9.04 20.42
CA ASP A 387 9.07 9.68 20.66
C ASP A 387 10.08 9.11 19.65
N ARG A 388 10.99 9.94 19.14
CA ARG A 388 12.01 9.54 18.15
C ARG A 388 13.35 10.18 18.47
N GLY A 389 14.44 9.63 17.91
CA GLY A 389 15.80 10.11 18.14
C GLY A 389 16.35 9.74 19.52
N ILE A 390 15.84 8.65 20.10
CA ILE A 390 16.13 8.22 21.48
C ILE A 390 17.58 7.73 21.56
N ASP A 391 17.95 6.78 20.72
CA ASP A 391 19.26 6.12 20.69
C ASP A 391 20.34 7.03 20.11
N LEU A 392 19.95 7.94 19.23
CA LEU A 392 20.84 8.94 18.62
C LEU A 392 20.98 10.23 19.46
N ASN A 393 20.46 10.26 20.71
CA ASN A 393 20.52 11.40 21.62
C ASN A 393 19.95 12.70 21.03
N SER A 394 18.93 12.60 20.21
CA SER A 394 18.21 13.71 19.60
C SER A 394 16.70 13.61 19.84
N GLU A 395 16.33 13.10 21.02
CA GLU A 395 14.94 12.78 21.39
C GLU A 395 14.00 13.97 21.21
N GLU A 396 12.90 13.72 20.48
CA GLU A 396 11.80 14.66 20.31
C GLU A 396 10.44 13.95 20.22
N GLN A 397 9.41 14.59 20.78
CA GLN A 397 8.04 14.10 20.65
C GLN A 397 7.52 14.31 19.23
N TYR A 398 6.90 13.26 18.71
CA TYR A 398 6.30 13.23 17.38
C TYR A 398 4.83 12.84 17.46
N LYS A 399 3.94 13.78 17.15
CA LYS A 399 2.52 13.52 17.03
C LYS A 399 2.05 13.80 15.61
N ARG A 400 1.30 12.86 15.06
CA ARG A 400 0.75 12.99 13.70
C ARG A 400 -0.67 12.44 13.64
N LEU A 401 -1.60 13.26 13.16
CA LEU A 401 -2.96 12.84 12.84
C LEU A 401 -3.11 12.74 11.32
N MET A 402 -3.58 11.60 10.83
CA MET A 402 -3.95 11.40 9.44
C MET A 402 -5.44 11.16 9.31
N LEU A 403 -6.07 11.80 8.34
CA LEU A 403 -7.46 11.61 7.95
C LEU A 403 -7.51 11.26 6.46
N ASP A 404 -7.94 10.04 6.16
CA ASP A 404 -7.97 9.48 4.82
C ASP A 404 -9.39 9.27 4.32
N VAL A 405 -9.65 9.63 3.07
CA VAL A 405 -10.79 9.16 2.29
C VAL A 405 -10.24 8.23 1.21
N ASN A 406 -10.66 6.96 1.24
CA ASN A 406 -10.15 5.94 0.34
C ASN A 406 -11.26 5.44 -0.59
N PHE A 407 -10.91 5.29 -1.87
CA PHE A 407 -11.75 4.73 -2.91
C PHE A 407 -11.01 3.53 -3.53
N LYS A 408 -11.73 2.43 -3.79
CA LYS A 408 -11.22 1.24 -4.50
C LYS A 408 -12.09 0.97 -5.74
N TYR A 409 -11.47 0.56 -6.84
CA TYR A 409 -12.19 0.24 -8.08
C TYR A 409 -11.62 -1.00 -8.77
#